data_3597f951abaa583f6618ad224902e29a
#
_entry.id   3597f951abaa583f6618ad224902e29a
#
_cell.length_a   1.000
_cell.length_b   1.000
_cell.length_c   1.000
_cell.angle_alpha   90.00
_cell.angle_beta   90.00
_cell.angle_gamma   90.00
#
_symmetry.space_group_name_H-M   'P 1'
#
loop_
_entity.id
_entity.type
_entity.pdbx_description
1 polymer ?
#
loop_
_entity_poly.entity_id
_entity_poly.type
_entity_poly.pdbx_seq_one_letter_code
_entity_poly.pdbx_strand_id
1 'polypeptide(L)'
;GVKKIIVENNNILSEKQVKKDLFFLYEKNLFFLNKNLIRKKLDKNSLIESFKIKKIYPNTVKIQVFEKEPVFILQNKKKKY
;
A
#
# COMPACT_ATOMS: atom_id res chain seq x y z
N GLY A 1 7.55 -17.22 -9.06
CA GLY A 1 7.12 -16.38 -7.96
C GLY A 1 7.22 -14.91 -8.27
N VAL A 2 6.79 -14.08 -7.35
CA VAL A 2 6.88 -12.64 -7.48
C VAL A 2 8.34 -12.21 -7.42
N LYS A 3 8.78 -11.45 -8.41
CA LYS A 3 10.17 -10.97 -8.46
C LYS A 3 10.27 -9.47 -8.40
N LYS A 4 9.18 -8.77 -8.65
CA LYS A 4 9.19 -7.32 -8.67
C LYS A 4 7.92 -6.77 -8.03
N ILE A 5 8.09 -5.79 -7.17
CA ILE A 5 6.97 -5.09 -6.55
C ILE A 5 7.11 -3.61 -6.91
N ILE A 6 6.05 -3.06 -7.50
CA ILE A 6 6.02 -1.66 -7.87
C ILE A 6 5.01 -0.96 -6.98
N VAL A 7 5.44 0.12 -6.34
CA VAL A 7 4.56 0.92 -5.49
C VAL A 7 4.34 2.26 -6.16
N GLU A 8 3.08 2.64 -6.29
CA GLU A 8 2.71 3.88 -6.95
C GLU A 8 1.82 4.74 -6.08
N ASN A 9 1.79 6.02 -6.42
CA ASN A 9 0.92 7.01 -5.80
C ASN A 9 1.23 7.26 -4.31
N ASN A 10 2.42 6.88 -3.88
CA ASN A 10 2.86 7.17 -2.53
C ASN A 10 3.44 8.58 -2.47
N ASN A 11 3.04 9.34 -1.45
CA ASN A 11 3.57 10.68 -1.21
C ASN A 11 4.38 10.71 0.08
N ILE A 12 3.70 10.54 1.19
CA ILE A 12 4.34 10.54 2.50
C ILE A 12 5.01 9.21 2.76
N LEU A 13 4.34 8.13 2.35
CA LEU A 13 4.89 6.79 2.51
C LEU A 13 6.06 6.60 1.55
N SER A 14 7.16 6.04 2.06
CA SER A 14 8.26 5.70 1.18
C SER A 14 7.96 4.37 0.50
N GLU A 15 8.37 4.30 -0.76
CA GLU A 15 8.26 3.05 -1.51
C GLU A 15 9.00 1.92 -0.82
N LYS A 16 10.15 2.24 -0.26
CA LYS A 16 10.98 1.27 0.42
C LYS A 16 10.26 0.64 1.61
N GLN A 17 9.56 1.46 2.39
CA GLN A 17 8.83 0.97 3.55
C GLN A 17 7.70 0.05 3.13
N VAL A 18 6.95 0.43 2.10
CA VAL A 18 5.85 -0.39 1.61
C VAL A 18 6.38 -1.72 1.08
N LYS A 19 7.48 -1.68 0.34
CA LYS A 19 8.09 -2.91 -0.18
C LYS A 19 8.56 -3.80 0.95
N LYS A 20 9.07 -3.22 2.03
CA LYS A 20 9.52 -3.99 3.18
C LYS A 20 8.34 -4.70 3.84
N ASP A 21 7.22 -4.02 3.96
CA ASP A 21 6.02 -4.61 4.55
C ASP A 21 5.46 -5.74 3.70
N LEU A 22 5.74 -5.70 2.40
CA LEU A 22 5.24 -6.69 1.46
C LEU A 22 6.32 -7.67 1.00
N PHE A 23 7.42 -7.71 1.73
CA PHE A 23 8.54 -8.57 1.35
C PHE A 23 8.14 -10.04 1.24
N PHE A 24 7.16 -10.45 2.01
CA PHE A 24 6.69 -11.83 1.97
C PHE A 24 6.16 -12.23 0.59
N LEU A 25 5.77 -11.26 -0.23
CA LEU A 25 5.24 -11.56 -1.57
C LEU A 25 6.27 -12.19 -2.48
N TYR A 26 7.55 -11.93 -2.23
CA TYR A 26 8.60 -12.50 -3.07
C TYR A 26 8.65 -14.02 -2.99
N GLU A 27 8.03 -14.61 -1.99
CA GLU A 27 7.99 -16.05 -1.84
C GLU A 27 6.69 -16.66 -2.35
N LYS A 28 5.80 -15.84 -2.87
CA LYS A 28 4.48 -16.30 -3.27
C LYS A 28 4.38 -16.47 -4.77
N ASN A 29 3.50 -17.39 -5.15
CA ASN A 29 3.17 -17.59 -6.55
C ASN A 29 2.14 -16.54 -6.94
N LEU A 30 2.42 -15.82 -8.03
CA LEU A 30 1.56 -14.72 -8.45
C LEU A 30 0.14 -15.18 -8.75
N PHE A 31 -0.02 -16.39 -9.30
CA PHE A 31 -1.34 -16.91 -9.65
C PHE A 31 -2.21 -17.16 -8.42
N PHE A 32 -1.58 -17.50 -7.30
CA PHE A 32 -2.30 -17.84 -6.08
C PHE A 32 -2.20 -16.76 -5.02
N LEU A 33 -1.84 -15.57 -5.44
CA LEU A 33 -1.65 -14.47 -4.51
C LEU A 33 -2.96 -14.13 -3.81
N ASN A 34 -2.92 -14.12 -2.48
CA ASN A 34 -4.09 -13.84 -1.67
C ASN A 34 -4.11 -12.36 -1.29
N LYS A 35 -5.07 -11.62 -1.84
CA LYS A 35 -5.18 -10.20 -1.56
C LYS A 35 -5.47 -9.90 -0.10
N ASN A 36 -6.08 -10.83 0.61
CA ASN A 36 -6.37 -10.62 2.03
C ASN A 36 -5.11 -10.53 2.87
N LEU A 37 -4.07 -11.27 2.51
CA LEU A 37 -2.80 -11.18 3.22
C LEU A 37 -2.18 -9.81 3.02
N ILE A 38 -2.27 -9.29 1.80
CA ILE A 38 -1.76 -7.97 1.51
C ILE A 38 -2.55 -6.92 2.28
N ARG A 39 -3.87 -7.07 2.31
CA ARG A 39 -4.73 -6.15 3.05
C ARG A 39 -4.37 -6.13 4.53
N LYS A 40 -4.15 -7.30 5.13
CA LYS A 40 -3.79 -7.35 6.54
C LYS A 40 -2.49 -6.61 6.82
N LYS A 41 -1.52 -6.76 5.93
CA LYS A 41 -0.24 -6.09 6.12
C LYS A 41 -0.37 -4.58 5.95
N LEU A 42 -1.07 -4.14 4.92
CA LEU A 42 -1.21 -2.72 4.65
C LEU A 42 -2.13 -2.01 5.65
N ASP A 43 -3.13 -2.72 6.17
CA ASP A 43 -4.03 -2.13 7.15
C ASP A 43 -3.32 -1.75 8.44
N LYS A 44 -2.16 -2.30 8.69
CA LYS A 44 -1.37 -1.93 9.87
C LYS A 44 -0.76 -0.55 9.74
N ASN A 45 -0.69 -0.04 8.53
CA ASN A 45 -0.13 1.29 8.30
C ASN A 45 -1.26 2.30 8.34
N SER A 46 -1.26 3.14 9.37
CA SER A 46 -2.34 4.09 9.58
C SER A 46 -2.43 5.18 8.52
N LEU A 47 -1.40 5.33 7.71
CA LEU A 47 -1.41 6.33 6.63
C LEU A 47 -2.13 5.85 5.37
N ILE A 48 -2.39 4.57 5.26
CA ILE A 48 -3.02 4.03 4.06
C ILE A 48 -4.53 4.03 4.22
N GLU A 49 -5.20 4.75 3.34
CA GLU A 49 -6.67 4.77 3.31
C GLU A 49 -7.20 3.57 2.55
N SER A 50 -6.62 3.31 1.38
CA SER A 50 -7.00 2.17 0.56
C SER A 50 -5.85 1.85 -0.40
N PHE A 51 -6.01 0.78 -1.15
CA PHE A 51 -5.01 0.39 -2.13
C PHE A 51 -5.63 -0.44 -3.23
N LYS A 52 -4.95 -0.50 -4.36
CA LYS A 52 -5.33 -1.35 -5.48
C LYS A 52 -4.15 -2.24 -5.83
N ILE A 53 -4.44 -3.49 -6.14
CA ILE A 53 -3.41 -4.46 -6.51
C ILE A 53 -3.62 -4.85 -7.96
N LYS A 54 -2.55 -4.84 -8.73
CA LYS A 54 -2.58 -5.30 -10.10
C LYS A 54 -1.49 -6.34 -10.29
N LYS A 55 -1.88 -7.50 -10.76
CA LYS A 55 -0.92 -8.55 -11.10
C LYS A 55 -0.46 -8.33 -12.52
N ILE A 56 0.85 -8.28 -12.70
CA ILE A 56 1.44 -8.16 -14.03
C ILE A 56 2.27 -9.40 -14.24
N TYR A 57 1.69 -10.34 -14.97
CA TYR A 57 2.33 -11.62 -15.21
C TYR A 57 3.59 -11.45 -16.04
N PRO A 58 4.60 -12.28 -15.81
CA PRO A 58 4.54 -13.47 -14.95
C PRO A 58 4.96 -13.26 -13.51
N ASN A 59 5.56 -12.11 -13.14
CA ASN A 59 6.24 -12.05 -11.86
C ASN A 59 6.18 -10.69 -11.16
N THR A 60 5.30 -9.79 -11.58
CA THR A 60 5.26 -8.44 -11.03
C THR A 60 3.95 -8.16 -10.34
N VAL A 61 4.03 -7.51 -9.18
CA VAL A 61 2.86 -7.01 -8.45
C VAL A 61 2.97 -5.51 -8.37
N LYS A 62 1.94 -4.83 -8.80
CA LYS A 62 1.87 -3.38 -8.74
C LYS A 62 0.85 -2.98 -7.69
N ILE A 63 1.26 -2.14 -6.76
CA ILE A 63 0.40 -1.70 -5.69
C ILE A 63 0.29 -0.19 -5.76
N GLN A 64 -0.94 0.27 -5.94
CA GLN A 64 -1.24 1.69 -5.94
C GLN A 64 -1.87 2.00 -4.60
N VAL A 65 -1.20 2.85 -3.81
CA VAL A 65 -1.69 3.19 -2.48
C VAL A 65 -2.41 4.53 -2.52
N PHE A 66 -3.40 4.67 -1.66
CA PHE A 66 -4.11 5.93 -1.48
C PHE A 66 -3.96 6.31 -0.03
N GLU A 67 -3.14 7.33 0.21
CA GLU A 67 -2.84 7.77 1.57
C GLU A 67 -3.98 8.59 2.13
N LYS A 68 -4.14 8.51 3.44
CA LYS A 68 -5.10 9.36 4.12
C LYS A 68 -4.65 10.80 3.98
N GLU A 69 -5.58 11.68 3.67
CA GLU A 69 -5.26 13.07 3.57
C GLU A 69 -5.08 13.67 4.95
N PRO A 70 -3.95 14.32 5.18
CA PRO A 70 -3.75 14.98 6.47
C PRO A 70 -4.72 16.14 6.57
N VAL A 71 -5.45 16.18 7.66
CA VAL A 71 -6.33 17.29 7.94
C VAL A 71 -5.57 18.22 8.86
N PHE A 72 -5.25 19.37 8.36
CA PHE A 72 -4.60 20.38 9.18
C PHE A 72 -5.63 21.12 9.97
N ILE A 73 -5.66 20.81 11.25
CA ILE A 73 -6.64 21.41 12.14
C ILE A 73 -6.11 22.71 12.69
N LEU A 74 -5.44 23.37 11.92
CA LEU A 74 -4.99 24.68 12.30
C LEU A 74 -6.05 25.67 12.06
N GLN A 75 -6.97 25.21 11.71
CA GLN A 75 -8.04 26.07 11.42
C GLN A 75 -9.13 25.95 12.36
N ASN A 76 -8.61 25.06 12.76
CA ASN A 76 -9.42 25.14 13.10
C ASN A 76 -10.04 25.23 13.57
N LYS A 77 -9.94 25.18 13.83
CA LYS A 77 -10.45 25.48 14.12
C LYS A 77 -11.44 25.58 14.05
N LYS A 78 -11.73 25.30 14.03
CA LYS A 78 -12.51 25.54 13.86
C LYS A 78 -13.39 25.29 13.89
N LYS A 79 -13.54 25.08 14.02
CA LYS A 79 -14.22 24.98 13.94
C LYS A 79 -15.02 24.77 14.24
N LYS A 80 -15.24 24.65 14.45
CA LYS A 80 -15.82 24.63 14.61
C LYS A 80 -16.50 24.35 14.80
N TYR A 81 -16.49 24.02 14.95
CA TYR A 81 -16.81 23.96 14.85
C TYR A 81 -17.16 23.91 14.98
#